data_953870ae7a5c9be4a8dc5e55626a0fe4
#
_entry.id   953870ae7a5c9be4a8dc5e55626a0fe4
#
_cell.length_a   1.000
_cell.length_b   1.000
_cell.length_c   1.000
_cell.angle_alpha   90.00
_cell.angle_beta   90.00
_cell.angle_gamma   90.00
#
_symmetry.space_group_name_H-M   'P 1'
#
loop_
_entity.id
_entity.type
_entity.pdbx_description
1 polymer ?
#
loop_
_entity_poly.entity_id
_entity_poly.type
_entity_poly.pdbx_seq_one_letter_code
_entity_poly.pdbx_strand_id
1 'polypeptide(L)'
;MRALTQLAECDDIGGQFLTEIIGVFLTDLEQRVGLIGALMSRGDRAGIAATAHAIKGSCSHFGAARLIELSRNVEERARRVKEPVESIQAAIDSMIDESKRVRLALEAFRSSRTAP
;
A
#
# COMPACT_ATOMS: atom_id res chain seq x y z
N MET A 1 -7.35 -12.26 -2.02
CA MET A 1 -6.18 -11.84 -2.82
C MET A 1 -5.51 -13.04 -3.47
N ARG A 2 -5.60 -13.13 -4.78
CA ARG A 2 -5.09 -14.29 -5.54
C ARG A 2 -3.58 -14.48 -5.38
N ALA A 3 -2.81 -13.40 -5.38
CA ALA A 3 -1.36 -13.47 -5.24
C ALA A 3 -0.94 -14.03 -3.88
N LEU A 4 -1.69 -13.75 -2.82
CA LEU A 4 -1.43 -14.31 -1.50
C LEU A 4 -1.61 -15.82 -1.47
N THR A 5 -2.65 -16.33 -2.16
CA THR A 5 -2.87 -17.77 -2.25
C THR A 5 -1.70 -18.44 -2.94
N GLN A 6 -1.21 -17.85 -4.02
CA GLN A 6 -0.05 -18.37 -4.75
C GLN A 6 1.22 -18.37 -3.89
N LEU A 7 1.45 -17.30 -3.14
CA LEU A 7 2.59 -17.22 -2.22
C LEU A 7 2.48 -18.26 -1.13
N ALA A 8 1.28 -18.48 -0.59
CA ALA A 8 1.05 -19.47 0.45
C ALA A 8 1.32 -20.89 -0.04
N GLU A 9 0.98 -21.18 -1.31
CA GLU A 9 1.25 -22.49 -1.91
C GLU A 9 2.74 -22.77 -2.08
N CYS A 10 3.56 -21.73 -2.21
CA CYS A 10 5.01 -21.86 -2.35
C CYS A 10 5.73 -21.87 -1.00
N ASP A 11 5.02 -21.71 0.11
CA ASP A 11 5.62 -21.61 1.44
C ASP A 11 5.70 -22.98 2.10
N ASP A 12 6.89 -23.58 2.05
CA ASP A 12 7.14 -24.93 2.58
C ASP A 12 7.32 -24.98 4.10
N ILE A 13 7.28 -23.83 4.78
CA ILE A 13 7.59 -23.71 6.21
C ILE A 13 6.36 -23.29 7.02
N GLY A 14 5.17 -23.81 6.66
CA GLY A 14 3.95 -23.59 7.42
C GLY A 14 3.49 -22.13 7.50
N GLY A 15 3.83 -21.31 6.54
CA GLY A 15 3.39 -19.92 6.49
C GLY A 15 4.30 -18.94 7.20
N GLN A 16 5.39 -19.39 7.79
CA GLN A 16 6.30 -18.51 8.55
C GLN A 16 6.94 -17.44 7.66
N PHE A 17 7.42 -17.84 6.50
CA PHE A 17 8.04 -16.92 5.54
C PHE A 17 7.03 -15.87 5.07
N LEU A 18 5.83 -16.32 4.73
CA LEU A 18 4.76 -15.43 4.28
C LEU A 18 4.33 -14.47 5.40
N THR A 19 4.25 -14.96 6.63
CA THR A 19 3.94 -14.12 7.80
C THR A 19 4.95 -12.99 7.95
N GLU A 20 6.24 -13.29 7.79
CA GLU A 20 7.30 -12.29 7.88
C GLU A 20 7.21 -11.27 6.76
N ILE A 21 6.96 -11.72 5.53
CA ILE A 21 6.81 -10.82 4.36
C ILE A 21 5.63 -9.88 4.56
N ILE A 22 4.51 -10.39 5.05
CA ILE A 22 3.33 -9.56 5.33
C ILE A 22 3.68 -8.51 6.38
N GLY A 23 4.38 -8.89 7.44
CA GLY A 23 4.79 -7.94 8.48
C GLY A 23 5.65 -6.82 7.94
N VAL A 24 6.64 -7.14 7.12
CA VAL A 24 7.51 -6.15 6.48
C VAL A 24 6.70 -5.23 5.58
N PHE A 25 5.81 -5.79 4.77
CA PHE A 25 4.96 -5.01 3.87
C PHE A 25 4.07 -4.03 4.63
N LEU A 26 3.42 -4.50 5.71
CA LEU A 26 2.51 -3.66 6.48
C LEU A 26 3.24 -2.52 7.19
N THR A 27 4.44 -2.78 7.72
CA THR A 27 5.27 -1.74 8.33
C THR A 27 5.68 -0.70 7.30
N ASP A 28 6.12 -1.14 6.14
CA ASP A 28 6.51 -0.26 5.04
C ASP A 28 5.33 0.58 4.57
N LEU A 29 4.17 -0.04 4.39
CA LEU A 29 2.95 0.65 3.95
C LEU A 29 2.55 1.74 4.94
N GLU A 30 2.56 1.44 6.23
CA GLU A 30 2.23 2.40 7.26
C GLU A 30 3.17 3.61 7.25
N GLN A 31 4.47 3.37 7.11
CA GLN A 31 5.46 4.44 7.05
C GLN A 31 5.26 5.32 5.82
N ARG A 32 5.00 4.72 4.67
CA ARG A 32 4.81 5.48 3.42
C ARG A 32 3.51 6.28 3.43
N VAL A 33 2.44 5.72 3.97
CA VAL A 33 1.17 6.43 4.09
C VAL A 33 1.34 7.64 5.03
N GLY A 34 2.03 7.46 6.15
CA GLY A 34 2.34 8.56 7.06
C GLY A 34 3.20 9.64 6.41
N LEU A 35 4.17 9.22 5.61
CA LEU A 35 5.04 10.16 4.87
C LEU A 35 4.24 11.01 3.87
N ILE A 36 3.28 10.42 3.19
CA ILE A 36 2.44 11.17 2.24
C ILE A 36 1.71 12.31 2.95
N GLY A 37 1.20 12.08 4.15
CA GLY A 37 0.57 13.13 4.95
C GLY A 37 1.51 14.29 5.23
N ALA A 38 2.76 14.01 5.63
CA ALA A 38 3.77 15.02 5.89
C ALA A 38 4.16 15.77 4.61
N LEU A 39 4.32 15.05 3.50
CA LEU A 39 4.66 15.64 2.21
C LEU A 39 3.53 16.55 1.70
N MET A 40 2.29 16.13 1.92
CA MET A 40 1.12 16.94 1.57
C MET A 40 1.11 18.27 2.32
N SER A 41 1.43 18.24 3.61
CA SER A 41 1.53 19.44 4.44
C SER A 41 2.58 20.41 3.94
N ARG A 42 3.64 19.91 3.32
CA ARG A 42 4.73 20.73 2.75
C ARG A 42 4.52 21.11 1.29
N GLY A 43 3.46 20.58 0.66
CA GLY A 43 3.24 20.79 -0.75
C GLY A 43 4.28 20.14 -1.66
N ASP A 44 4.94 19.07 -1.18
CA ASP A 44 6.00 18.38 -1.93
C ASP A 44 5.43 17.38 -2.91
N ARG A 45 5.07 17.84 -4.08
CA ARG A 45 4.46 17.03 -5.13
C ARG A 45 5.37 15.91 -5.61
N ALA A 46 6.63 16.18 -5.80
CA ALA A 46 7.60 15.19 -6.26
C ALA A 46 7.72 14.05 -5.25
N GLY A 47 7.77 14.40 -3.96
CA GLY A 47 7.80 13.42 -2.88
C GLY A 47 6.53 12.57 -2.82
N ILE A 48 5.37 13.21 -2.97
CA ILE A 48 4.08 12.49 -3.01
C ILE A 48 4.07 11.49 -4.17
N ALA A 49 4.45 11.92 -5.36
CA ALA A 49 4.48 11.06 -6.54
C ALA A 49 5.43 9.87 -6.34
N ALA A 50 6.63 10.12 -5.84
CA ALA A 50 7.62 9.07 -5.60
C ALA A 50 7.14 8.07 -4.56
N THR A 51 6.51 8.54 -3.48
CA THR A 51 6.01 7.68 -2.41
C THR A 51 4.85 6.83 -2.89
N ALA A 52 3.90 7.43 -3.63
CA ALA A 52 2.78 6.68 -4.21
C ALA A 52 3.27 5.63 -5.20
N HIS A 53 4.29 5.94 -6.01
CA HIS A 53 4.90 4.99 -6.92
C HIS A 53 5.49 3.79 -6.16
N ALA A 54 6.16 4.06 -5.05
CA ALA A 54 6.74 3.00 -4.22
C ALA A 54 5.67 2.12 -3.58
N ILE A 55 4.56 2.70 -3.13
CA ILE A 55 3.41 1.93 -2.62
C ILE A 55 2.87 1.01 -3.71
N LYS A 56 2.68 1.53 -4.91
CA LYS A 56 2.21 0.75 -6.06
C LYS A 56 3.11 -0.46 -6.32
N GLY A 57 4.42 -0.24 -6.33
CA GLY A 57 5.39 -1.31 -6.53
C GLY A 57 5.32 -2.40 -5.46
N SER A 58 5.25 -1.99 -4.19
CA SER A 58 5.16 -2.93 -3.08
C SER A 58 3.88 -3.77 -3.12
N CYS A 59 2.76 -3.15 -3.51
CA CYS A 59 1.46 -3.82 -3.55
C CYS A 59 1.36 -4.89 -4.64
N SER A 60 2.18 -4.80 -5.69
CA SER A 60 2.12 -5.74 -6.81
C SER A 60 2.34 -7.19 -6.35
N HIS A 61 3.15 -7.41 -5.31
CA HIS A 61 3.45 -8.73 -4.80
C HIS A 61 2.25 -9.40 -4.12
N PHE A 62 1.28 -8.62 -3.67
CA PHE A 62 0.12 -9.13 -2.93
C PHE A 62 -1.17 -9.07 -3.73
N GLY A 63 -1.12 -8.62 -4.98
CA GLY A 63 -2.31 -8.53 -5.83
C GLY A 63 -3.35 -7.56 -5.31
N ALA A 64 -2.94 -6.53 -4.57
CA ALA A 64 -3.85 -5.52 -4.04
C ALA A 64 -4.22 -4.53 -5.16
N ALA A 65 -4.98 -4.99 -6.14
CA ALA A 65 -5.26 -4.27 -7.38
C ALA A 65 -5.87 -2.89 -7.15
N ARG A 66 -6.79 -2.79 -6.20
CA ARG A 66 -7.45 -1.52 -5.89
C ARG A 66 -6.46 -0.50 -5.33
N LEU A 67 -5.58 -0.94 -4.44
CA LEU A 67 -4.59 -0.05 -3.86
C LEU A 67 -3.55 0.38 -4.90
N ILE A 68 -3.19 -0.53 -5.82
CA ILE A 68 -2.31 -0.20 -6.94
C ILE A 68 -2.93 0.90 -7.80
N GLU A 69 -4.21 0.76 -8.14
CA GLU A 69 -4.93 1.73 -8.97
C GLU A 69 -5.03 3.10 -8.27
N LEU A 70 -5.38 3.10 -6.99
CA LEU A 70 -5.50 4.33 -6.22
C LEU A 70 -4.14 5.02 -6.03
N SER A 71 -3.09 4.25 -5.83
CA SER A 71 -1.73 4.79 -5.74
C SER A 71 -1.28 5.41 -7.07
N ARG A 72 -1.61 4.76 -8.18
CA ARG A 72 -1.35 5.32 -9.51
C ARG A 72 -2.06 6.65 -9.70
N ASN A 73 -3.31 6.75 -9.27
CA ASN A 73 -4.07 7.99 -9.37
C ASN A 73 -3.43 9.13 -8.57
N VAL A 74 -2.96 8.84 -7.35
CA VAL A 74 -2.23 9.82 -6.54
C VAL A 74 -0.97 10.27 -7.25
N GLU A 75 -0.19 9.31 -7.77
CA GLU A 75 1.05 9.61 -8.49
C GLU A 75 0.80 10.52 -9.69
N GLU A 76 -0.19 10.19 -10.51
CA GLU A 76 -0.53 10.96 -11.70
C GLU A 76 -0.98 12.39 -11.35
N ARG A 77 -1.85 12.52 -10.35
CA ARG A 77 -2.31 13.84 -9.92
C ARG A 77 -1.19 14.69 -9.33
N ALA A 78 -0.31 14.08 -8.54
CA ALA A 78 0.82 14.80 -7.97
C ALA A 78 1.76 15.34 -9.04
N ARG A 79 1.86 14.67 -10.18
CA ARG A 79 2.70 15.11 -11.31
C ARG A 79 2.07 16.18 -12.19
N ARG A 80 0.78 16.45 -12.01
CA ARG A 80 0.08 17.49 -12.80
C ARG A 80 0.34 18.87 -12.18
N VAL A 81 1.35 19.54 -12.68
CA VAL A 81 1.86 20.80 -12.10
C VAL A 81 0.79 21.89 -12.05
N LYS A 82 -0.20 21.85 -12.94
CA LYS A 82 -1.24 22.88 -13.02
C LYS A 82 -2.36 22.71 -11.99
N GLU A 83 -2.50 21.50 -11.40
CA GLU A 83 -3.50 21.28 -10.37
C GLU A 83 -2.99 21.75 -9.02
N PRO A 84 -3.84 22.41 -8.20
CA PRO A 84 -3.44 22.75 -6.83
C PRO A 84 -3.14 21.48 -6.02
N VAL A 85 -2.21 21.59 -5.07
CA VAL A 85 -1.86 20.45 -4.20
C VAL A 85 -3.11 19.94 -3.48
N GLU A 86 -4.00 20.82 -3.07
CA GLU A 86 -5.23 20.48 -2.36
C GLU A 86 -6.14 19.55 -3.17
N SER A 87 -6.06 19.59 -4.51
CA SER A 87 -6.86 18.71 -5.36
C SER A 87 -6.46 17.24 -5.26
N ILE A 88 -5.26 16.97 -4.73
CA ILE A 88 -4.75 15.61 -4.55
C ILE A 88 -5.34 14.98 -3.29
N GLN A 89 -5.86 15.77 -2.37
CA GLN A 89 -6.29 15.30 -1.05
C GLN A 89 -7.34 14.19 -1.13
N ALA A 90 -8.35 14.34 -1.99
CA ALA A 90 -9.39 13.32 -2.12
C ALA A 90 -8.82 11.98 -2.62
N ALA A 91 -7.86 12.04 -3.55
CA ALA A 91 -7.19 10.84 -4.06
C ALA A 91 -6.35 10.18 -2.96
N ILE A 92 -5.67 10.98 -2.15
CA ILE A 92 -4.89 10.48 -1.01
C ILE A 92 -5.81 9.82 0.01
N ASP A 93 -6.93 10.44 0.33
CA ASP A 93 -7.90 9.89 1.30
C ASP A 93 -8.41 8.52 0.86
N SER A 94 -8.74 8.38 -0.43
CA SER A 94 -9.18 7.10 -0.98
C SER A 94 -8.09 6.04 -0.88
N MET A 95 -6.85 6.41 -1.17
CA MET A 95 -5.69 5.52 -1.05
C MET A 95 -5.48 5.08 0.40
N ILE A 96 -5.59 6.00 1.35
CA ILE A 96 -5.43 5.70 2.77
C ILE A 96 -6.52 4.73 3.24
N ASP A 97 -7.77 4.97 2.85
CA ASP A 97 -8.89 4.08 3.21
C ASP A 97 -8.66 2.67 2.67
N GLU A 98 -8.22 2.56 1.43
CA GLU A 98 -7.93 1.24 0.87
C GLU A 98 -6.73 0.57 1.55
N SER A 99 -5.72 1.33 1.95
CA SER A 99 -4.58 0.77 2.67
C SER A 99 -5.00 0.15 4.00
N LYS A 100 -6.01 0.72 4.67
CA LYS A 100 -6.57 0.16 5.89
C LYS A 100 -7.28 -1.16 5.63
N ARG A 101 -8.03 -1.25 4.52
CA ARG A 101 -8.70 -2.51 4.12
C ARG A 101 -7.68 -3.59 3.80
N VAL A 102 -6.62 -3.24 3.09
CA VAL A 102 -5.55 -4.19 2.77
C VAL A 102 -4.88 -4.68 4.04
N ARG A 103 -4.60 -3.77 4.98
CA ARG A 103 -4.03 -4.14 6.27
C ARG A 103 -4.91 -5.14 7.00
N LEU A 104 -6.20 -4.85 7.12
CA LEU A 104 -7.13 -5.74 7.83
C LEU A 104 -7.20 -7.11 7.16
N ALA A 105 -7.23 -7.15 5.84
CA ALA A 105 -7.27 -8.41 5.10
C ALA A 105 -5.99 -9.24 5.32
N LEU A 106 -4.82 -8.59 5.27
CA LEU A 106 -3.55 -9.28 5.46
C LEU A 106 -3.34 -9.72 6.90
N GLU A 107 -3.75 -8.92 7.87
CA GLU A 107 -3.67 -9.30 9.28
C GLU A 107 -4.57 -10.48 9.58
N ALA A 108 -5.79 -10.51 9.03
CA ALA A 108 -6.71 -11.64 9.17
C ALA A 108 -6.12 -12.90 8.54
N PHE A 109 -5.54 -12.78 7.35
CA PHE A 109 -4.89 -13.90 6.68
C PHE A 109 -3.72 -14.43 7.50
N ARG A 110 -2.87 -13.55 8.01
CA ARG A 110 -1.72 -13.91 8.84
C ARG A 110 -2.15 -14.60 10.11
N SER A 111 -3.18 -14.09 10.78
CA SER A 111 -3.71 -14.69 12.01
C SER A 111 -4.26 -16.11 11.77
N SER A 112 -4.95 -16.31 10.65
CA SER A 112 -5.51 -17.63 10.34
C SER A 112 -4.42 -18.67 10.07
N ARG A 113 -3.26 -18.24 9.56
CA ARG A 113 -2.15 -19.16 9.28
C ARG A 113 -1.31 -19.48 10.52
N THR A 114 -1.29 -18.58 11.50
CA THR A 114 -0.54 -18.76 12.73
C THR A 114 -1.36 -19.35 13.87
N ALA A 115 -2.69 -19.43 13.70
CA ALA A 115 -3.58 -20.04 14.71
C ALA A 115 -3.29 -21.53 14.82
N PRO A 116 -3.28 -22.09 16.03
CA PRO A 116 -3.07 -23.51 16.25
C PRO A 116 -4.19 -24.38 15.69
#